data_37bb9807cb723540a8eae0121c882386
#
_entry.id   37bb9807cb723540a8eae0121c882386
#
_cell.length_a   1.000
_cell.length_b   1.000
_cell.length_c   1.000
_cell.angle_alpha   90.00
_cell.angle_beta   90.00
_cell.angle_gamma   90.00
#
_symmetry.space_group_name_H-M   'P 1'
#
loop_
_entity.id
_entity.type
_entity.pdbx_description
1 polymer ?
#
loop_
_entity_poly.entity_id
_entity_poly.type
_entity_poly.pdbx_seq_one_letter_code
_entity_poly.pdbx_strand_id
1 'polypeptide(L)'
;MRYKFNNITKLAFIFLLMILCWGLINFIDKKDTSYNNSEMYRTIKTSTITEIMNQVPNNLSKGPGITYGKVAYITIDDGPSKFTNQILDILDENNVKATFFMINRNMNKYKGEVKRIDNEGHGAGFHSVSHDVKELYKTPQSAFEEFSICRETYKEITGKTSNIIRLPYGSKPYTPEESYNILVENELLVWDWNLDTEDWRATTDNILSNVLLYGKDVDNLVVLMHEKEQTVDALDGIIKILKERGYSILPITQDKEAMNFWNKNL
;
A
#
# COMPACT_ATOMS: atom_id res chain seq x y z
N MET A 1 62.52 7.34 40.07
CA MET A 1 61.96 8.61 39.55
C MET A 1 60.43 8.59 39.72
N ARG A 2 59.89 9.39 40.64
CA ARG A 2 58.42 9.52 40.79
C ARG A 2 57.97 10.73 39.95
N TYR A 3 57.22 10.45 38.86
CA TYR A 3 56.61 11.51 38.09
C TYR A 3 55.45 12.12 38.87
N LYS A 4 55.60 13.37 39.33
CA LYS A 4 54.47 14.16 39.86
C LYS A 4 53.66 14.69 38.68
N PHE A 5 52.51 14.09 38.43
CA PHE A 5 51.53 14.64 37.46
C PHE A 5 51.01 15.98 38.00
N ASN A 6 51.12 16.99 37.16
CA ASN A 6 50.60 18.32 37.43
C ASN A 6 49.06 18.26 37.48
N ASN A 7 48.38 19.11 38.26
CA ASN A 7 46.93 19.08 38.44
C ASN A 7 46.18 19.22 37.10
N ILE A 8 46.75 19.92 36.13
CA ILE A 8 46.20 20.08 34.79
C ILE A 8 46.18 18.74 34.03
N THR A 9 47.25 17.93 34.12
CA THR A 9 47.30 16.60 33.45
C THR A 9 46.34 15.59 34.10
N LYS A 10 46.07 15.73 35.42
CA LYS A 10 45.07 14.91 36.11
C LYS A 10 43.63 15.28 35.67
N LEU A 11 43.34 16.57 35.54
CA LEU A 11 42.04 17.04 35.05
C LEU A 11 41.82 16.61 33.61
N ALA A 12 42.82 16.75 32.74
CA ALA A 12 42.73 16.32 31.34
C ALA A 12 42.48 14.80 31.21
N PHE A 13 43.10 14.00 32.06
CA PHE A 13 42.90 12.55 32.07
C PHE A 13 41.51 12.14 32.56
N ILE A 14 40.99 12.82 33.59
CA ILE A 14 39.62 12.61 34.09
C ILE A 14 38.58 13.03 33.00
N PHE A 15 38.80 14.13 32.28
CA PHE A 15 37.93 14.57 31.21
C PHE A 15 37.92 13.59 30.04
N LEU A 16 39.09 13.04 29.68
CA LEU A 16 39.19 12.02 28.62
C LEU A 16 38.48 10.72 29.03
N LEU A 17 38.60 10.30 30.30
CA LEU A 17 37.87 9.14 30.83
C LEU A 17 36.33 9.36 30.80
N MET A 18 35.86 10.57 31.14
CA MET A 18 34.45 10.88 31.07
C MET A 18 33.92 10.83 29.64
N ILE A 19 34.66 11.34 28.65
CA ILE A 19 34.28 11.26 27.23
C ILE A 19 34.24 9.81 26.75
N LEU A 20 35.21 8.96 27.16
CA LEU A 20 35.24 7.53 26.84
C LEU A 20 34.07 6.78 27.47
N CYS A 21 33.77 7.06 28.76
CA CYS A 21 32.61 6.47 29.43
C CYS A 21 31.27 6.91 28.80
N TRP A 22 31.15 8.20 28.45
CA TRP A 22 29.94 8.70 27.75
C TRP A 22 29.78 8.08 26.36
N GLY A 23 30.88 7.92 25.60
CA GLY A 23 30.90 7.22 24.33
C GLY A 23 30.52 5.75 24.44
N LEU A 24 31.01 5.04 25.47
CA LEU A 24 30.68 3.65 25.76
C LEU A 24 29.21 3.47 26.19
N ILE A 25 28.68 4.36 27.04
CA ILE A 25 27.29 4.32 27.48
C ILE A 25 26.37 4.53 26.28
N ASN A 26 26.62 5.54 25.41
CA ASN A 26 25.82 5.77 24.21
C ASN A 26 25.95 4.65 23.16
N PHE A 27 27.08 3.92 23.13
CA PHE A 27 27.27 2.76 22.26
C PHE A 27 26.51 1.53 22.78
N ILE A 28 26.48 1.35 24.10
CA ILE A 28 25.73 0.26 24.77
C ILE A 28 24.24 0.51 24.64
N ASP A 29 23.76 1.74 24.93
CA ASP A 29 22.33 2.09 24.76
C ASP A 29 21.84 1.94 23.31
N LYS A 30 22.67 2.31 22.31
CA LYS A 30 22.32 2.09 20.91
C LYS A 30 22.28 0.60 20.52
N LYS A 31 23.13 -0.22 21.13
CA LYS A 31 23.18 -1.65 20.84
C LYS A 31 22.04 -2.41 21.54
N ASP A 32 21.70 -2.04 22.77
CA ASP A 32 20.61 -2.66 23.52
C ASP A 32 19.23 -2.24 22.99
N THR A 33 19.04 -0.99 22.57
CA THR A 33 17.78 -0.55 21.94
C THR A 33 17.57 -1.19 20.58
N SER A 34 18.62 -1.39 19.76
CA SER A 34 18.51 -2.08 18.48
C SER A 34 18.28 -3.59 18.65
N TYR A 35 18.91 -4.22 19.65
CA TYR A 35 18.75 -5.64 19.95
C TYR A 35 17.37 -5.94 20.58
N ASN A 36 16.93 -5.15 21.54
CA ASN A 36 15.61 -5.29 22.16
C ASN A 36 14.47 -5.00 21.17
N ASN A 37 14.62 -4.03 20.27
CA ASN A 37 13.64 -3.79 19.23
C ASN A 37 13.57 -4.97 18.24
N SER A 38 14.70 -5.53 17.79
CA SER A 38 14.71 -6.66 16.88
C SER A 38 14.15 -7.95 17.51
N GLU A 39 14.43 -8.21 18.79
CA GLU A 39 13.84 -9.34 19.53
C GLU A 39 12.36 -9.11 19.86
N MET A 40 11.98 -7.91 20.26
CA MET A 40 10.59 -7.56 20.49
C MET A 40 9.78 -7.66 19.21
N TYR A 41 10.29 -7.21 18.06
CA TYR A 41 9.66 -7.39 16.75
C TYR A 41 9.61 -8.86 16.32
N ARG A 42 10.64 -9.66 16.58
CA ARG A 42 10.61 -11.12 16.34
C ARG A 42 9.60 -11.82 17.22
N THR A 43 9.51 -11.48 18.51
CA THR A 43 8.58 -12.08 19.47
C THR A 43 7.14 -11.68 19.13
N ILE A 44 6.88 -10.41 18.77
CA ILE A 44 5.58 -9.96 18.28
C ILE A 44 5.25 -10.66 16.95
N LYS A 45 6.22 -10.84 16.05
CA LYS A 45 6.01 -11.52 14.76
C LYS A 45 5.69 -13.00 14.91
N THR A 46 6.35 -13.71 15.83
CA THR A 46 6.17 -15.16 15.97
C THR A 46 5.00 -15.52 16.89
N SER A 47 4.80 -14.81 18.00
CA SER A 47 3.69 -15.07 18.91
C SER A 47 2.39 -14.48 18.40
N THR A 48 2.37 -13.26 17.92
CA THR A 48 1.14 -12.59 17.49
C THR A 48 0.58 -13.21 16.22
N ILE A 49 1.41 -13.50 15.21
CA ILE A 49 0.95 -14.16 13.98
C ILE A 49 0.56 -15.62 14.26
N THR A 50 1.33 -16.34 15.08
CA THR A 50 1.03 -17.75 15.43
C THR A 50 -0.17 -17.86 16.37
N GLU A 51 -0.33 -16.97 17.37
CA GLU A 51 -1.52 -16.92 18.22
C GLU A 51 -2.75 -16.48 17.44
N ILE A 52 -2.61 -15.51 16.55
CA ILE A 52 -3.65 -15.08 15.65
C ILE A 52 -4.05 -16.23 14.71
N MET A 53 -3.10 -16.94 14.10
CA MET A 53 -3.38 -18.11 13.24
C MET A 53 -4.02 -19.27 14.00
N ASN A 54 -3.76 -19.44 15.28
CA ASN A 54 -4.35 -20.52 16.10
C ASN A 54 -5.72 -20.19 16.68
N GLN A 55 -6.15 -18.91 16.66
CA GLN A 55 -7.45 -18.47 17.21
C GLN A 55 -8.53 -18.33 16.13
N VAL A 56 -8.23 -18.52 14.84
CA VAL A 56 -9.24 -18.50 13.78
C VAL A 56 -10.08 -19.76 13.87
N PRO A 57 -11.37 -19.69 14.25
CA PRO A 57 -12.24 -20.86 14.24
C PRO A 57 -12.42 -21.35 12.79
N ASN A 58 -12.20 -22.62 12.54
CA ASN A 58 -12.44 -23.27 11.24
C ASN A 58 -13.93 -23.30 10.80
N ASN A 59 -14.78 -22.51 11.44
CA ASN A 59 -16.22 -22.47 11.19
C ASN A 59 -16.69 -21.04 10.86
N LEU A 60 -16.30 -20.54 9.68
CA LEU A 60 -17.07 -19.48 9.06
C LEU A 60 -18.27 -20.12 8.35
N SER A 61 -19.39 -20.20 9.03
CA SER A 61 -20.65 -20.61 8.44
C SER A 61 -21.04 -19.64 7.32
N LYS A 62 -21.17 -20.16 6.11
CA LYS A 62 -21.74 -19.45 4.97
C LYS A 62 -23.22 -19.16 5.26
N GLY A 63 -23.55 -17.93 5.63
CA GLY A 63 -24.92 -17.41 5.67
C GLY A 63 -25.00 -16.12 4.87
N PRO A 64 -26.06 -15.87 4.07
CA PRO A 64 -26.27 -14.60 3.42
C PRO A 64 -26.75 -13.61 4.47
N GLY A 65 -25.84 -12.92 5.10
CA GLY A 65 -26.12 -11.81 5.99
C GLY A 65 -25.54 -10.55 5.40
N ILE A 66 -26.40 -9.59 5.06
CA ILE A 66 -26.00 -8.20 4.85
C ILE A 66 -25.48 -7.72 6.21
N THR A 67 -24.23 -7.94 6.48
CA THR A 67 -23.54 -7.28 7.57
C THR A 67 -23.10 -5.91 7.05
N TYR A 68 -23.60 -4.86 7.66
CA TYR A 68 -22.96 -3.55 7.65
C TYR A 68 -21.63 -3.70 8.40
N GLY A 69 -20.67 -4.32 7.75
CA GLY A 69 -19.34 -4.60 8.27
C GLY A 69 -18.33 -3.69 7.60
N LYS A 70 -17.20 -3.56 8.23
CA LYS A 70 -16.04 -2.86 7.67
C LYS A 70 -15.67 -3.43 6.29
N VAL A 71 -15.44 -2.57 5.32
CA VAL A 71 -15.01 -2.95 3.96
C VAL A 71 -13.58 -2.50 3.73
N ALA A 72 -12.75 -3.39 3.20
CA ALA A 72 -11.42 -3.04 2.73
C ALA A 72 -11.32 -3.26 1.21
N TYR A 73 -10.82 -2.27 0.53
CA TYR A 73 -10.44 -2.33 -0.89
C TYR A 73 -8.92 -2.45 -0.96
N ILE A 74 -8.43 -3.62 -1.30
CA ILE A 74 -7.02 -3.82 -1.66
C ILE A 74 -6.82 -3.26 -3.05
N THR A 75 -5.97 -2.24 -3.20
CA THR A 75 -5.71 -1.59 -4.48
C THR A 75 -4.24 -1.64 -4.83
N ILE A 76 -3.94 -1.94 -6.10
CA ILE A 76 -2.59 -2.23 -6.58
C ILE A 76 -2.33 -1.39 -7.82
N ASP A 77 -1.37 -0.48 -7.73
CA ASP A 77 -1.02 0.49 -8.76
C ASP A 77 0.17 0.00 -9.62
N ASP A 78 0.40 0.68 -10.72
CA ASP A 78 1.53 0.55 -11.65
C ASP A 78 1.57 -0.73 -12.50
N GLY A 79 0.65 -1.65 -12.30
CA GLY A 79 0.57 -2.89 -13.08
C GLY A 79 0.06 -2.72 -14.53
N PRO A 80 -0.11 -3.85 -15.24
CA PRO A 80 0.43 -5.17 -14.95
C PRO A 80 1.94 -5.28 -15.09
N SER A 81 2.55 -6.22 -14.35
CA SER A 81 3.98 -6.46 -14.37
C SER A 81 4.32 -7.95 -14.33
N LYS A 82 5.60 -8.28 -14.16
CA LYS A 82 6.04 -9.66 -13.91
C LYS A 82 5.50 -10.27 -12.61
N PHE A 83 4.99 -9.45 -11.71
CA PHE A 83 4.46 -9.87 -10.41
C PHE A 83 2.95 -10.12 -10.42
N THR A 84 2.22 -9.65 -11.45
CA THR A 84 0.75 -9.72 -11.52
C THR A 84 0.22 -11.14 -11.30
N ASN A 85 0.81 -12.14 -11.96
CA ASN A 85 0.35 -13.53 -11.82
C ASN A 85 0.52 -14.05 -10.40
N GLN A 86 1.63 -13.78 -9.73
CA GLN A 86 1.86 -14.17 -8.33
C GLN A 86 0.86 -13.49 -7.37
N ILE A 87 0.57 -12.21 -7.60
CA ILE A 87 -0.42 -11.46 -6.83
C ILE A 87 -1.81 -12.08 -7.01
N LEU A 88 -2.21 -12.39 -8.25
CA LEU A 88 -3.49 -13.03 -8.56
C LEU A 88 -3.62 -14.41 -7.91
N ASP A 89 -2.55 -15.21 -7.93
CA ASP A 89 -2.53 -16.53 -7.27
C ASP A 89 -2.77 -16.40 -5.75
N ILE A 90 -2.10 -15.46 -5.07
CA ILE A 90 -2.29 -15.20 -3.63
C ILE A 90 -3.72 -14.72 -3.33
N LEU A 91 -4.29 -13.86 -4.17
CA LEU A 91 -5.66 -13.37 -4.02
C LEU A 91 -6.68 -14.51 -4.17
N ASP A 92 -6.47 -15.41 -5.13
CA ASP A 92 -7.31 -16.59 -5.38
C ASP A 92 -7.21 -17.60 -4.23
N GLU A 93 -6.01 -17.93 -3.77
CA GLU A 93 -5.78 -18.81 -2.61
C GLU A 93 -6.48 -18.29 -1.33
N ASN A 94 -6.58 -17.00 -1.19
CA ASN A 94 -7.27 -16.36 -0.08
C ASN A 94 -8.76 -16.12 -0.34
N ASN A 95 -9.28 -16.44 -1.52
CA ASN A 95 -10.66 -16.17 -1.95
C ASN A 95 -11.08 -14.71 -1.75
N VAL A 96 -10.23 -13.78 -2.19
CA VAL A 96 -10.49 -12.33 -2.16
C VAL A 96 -10.26 -11.71 -3.54
N LYS A 97 -10.87 -10.56 -3.77
CA LYS A 97 -10.68 -9.78 -4.99
C LYS A 97 -10.10 -8.40 -4.65
N ALA A 98 -9.20 -7.93 -5.51
CA ALA A 98 -8.56 -6.63 -5.41
C ALA A 98 -8.95 -5.72 -6.58
N THR A 99 -8.44 -4.50 -6.60
CA THR A 99 -8.58 -3.57 -7.73
C THR A 99 -7.20 -3.17 -8.24
N PHE A 100 -7.00 -3.27 -9.55
CA PHE A 100 -5.73 -2.96 -10.21
C PHE A 100 -5.86 -1.64 -10.96
N PHE A 101 -5.04 -0.65 -10.60
CA PHE A 101 -4.93 0.61 -11.33
C PHE A 101 -3.76 0.51 -12.31
N MET A 102 -4.09 0.23 -13.57
CA MET A 102 -3.14 -0.21 -14.59
C MET A 102 -2.62 0.97 -15.43
N ILE A 103 -1.30 0.97 -15.69
CA ILE A 103 -0.68 1.91 -16.63
C ILE A 103 -0.86 1.40 -18.06
N ASN A 104 -1.21 2.29 -19.00
CA ASN A 104 -1.52 1.93 -20.39
C ASN A 104 -0.43 1.11 -21.07
N ARG A 105 0.83 1.53 -21.00
CA ARG A 105 1.96 0.80 -21.62
C ARG A 105 2.10 -0.61 -21.09
N ASN A 106 1.78 -0.81 -19.80
CA ASN A 106 1.87 -2.10 -19.14
C ASN A 106 0.70 -3.01 -19.55
N MET A 107 -0.52 -2.47 -19.69
CA MET A 107 -1.66 -3.21 -20.27
C MET A 107 -1.33 -3.75 -21.67
N ASN A 108 -0.72 -2.91 -22.51
CA ASN A 108 -0.32 -3.33 -23.87
C ASN A 108 0.74 -4.45 -23.87
N LYS A 109 1.66 -4.42 -22.90
CA LYS A 109 2.74 -5.39 -22.77
C LYS A 109 2.27 -6.72 -22.15
N TYR A 110 1.35 -6.67 -21.19
CA TYR A 110 0.90 -7.79 -20.37
C TYR A 110 -0.60 -8.08 -20.58
N LYS A 111 -1.02 -8.22 -21.85
CA LYS A 111 -2.44 -8.43 -22.23
C LYS A 111 -3.04 -9.70 -21.62
N GLY A 112 -2.23 -10.72 -21.37
CA GLY A 112 -2.66 -11.95 -20.71
C GLY A 112 -3.08 -11.71 -19.27
N GLU A 113 -2.30 -10.94 -18.54
CA GLU A 113 -2.54 -10.57 -17.15
C GLU A 113 -3.75 -9.63 -17.03
N VAL A 114 -3.93 -8.70 -17.98
CA VAL A 114 -5.16 -7.85 -18.03
C VAL A 114 -6.41 -8.71 -18.18
N LYS A 115 -6.39 -9.71 -19.09
CA LYS A 115 -7.51 -10.65 -19.26
C LYS A 115 -7.75 -11.49 -18.01
N ARG A 116 -6.67 -11.89 -17.32
CA ARG A 116 -6.77 -12.67 -16.09
C ARG A 116 -7.41 -11.83 -14.96
N ILE A 117 -6.96 -10.57 -14.76
CA ILE A 117 -7.57 -9.63 -13.82
C ILE A 117 -9.08 -9.53 -14.05
N ASP A 118 -9.49 -9.33 -15.30
CA ASP A 118 -10.90 -9.20 -15.67
C ASP A 118 -11.70 -10.49 -15.47
N ASN A 119 -11.19 -11.63 -15.94
CA ASN A 119 -11.88 -12.91 -15.90
C ASN A 119 -12.05 -13.46 -14.48
N GLU A 120 -11.10 -13.16 -13.58
CA GLU A 120 -11.15 -13.58 -12.19
C GLU A 120 -12.02 -12.64 -11.32
N GLY A 121 -12.59 -11.57 -11.90
CA GLY A 121 -13.54 -10.69 -11.23
C GLY A 121 -12.89 -9.66 -10.30
N HIS A 122 -11.65 -9.29 -10.57
CA HIS A 122 -11.00 -8.16 -9.92
C HIS A 122 -11.50 -6.83 -10.49
N GLY A 123 -11.40 -5.75 -9.71
CA GLY A 123 -11.68 -4.41 -10.19
C GLY A 123 -10.62 -3.95 -11.19
N ALA A 124 -11.07 -3.36 -12.30
CA ALA A 124 -10.19 -2.75 -13.29
C ALA A 124 -10.27 -1.24 -13.20
N GLY A 125 -9.16 -0.62 -12.88
CA GLY A 125 -8.95 0.83 -12.87
C GLY A 125 -7.74 1.21 -13.74
N PHE A 126 -7.58 2.51 -13.98
CA PHE A 126 -6.51 3.03 -14.83
C PHE A 126 -5.63 4.02 -14.06
N HIS A 127 -4.33 3.99 -14.40
CA HIS A 127 -3.30 4.81 -13.75
C HIS A 127 -2.50 5.62 -14.76
N SER A 128 -3.21 6.21 -15.74
CA SER A 128 -2.71 7.04 -16.84
C SER A 128 -1.87 6.31 -17.91
N VAL A 129 -1.43 7.07 -18.89
CA VAL A 129 -0.50 6.64 -19.95
C VAL A 129 0.93 6.97 -19.59
N SER A 130 1.19 8.23 -19.24
CA SER A 130 2.53 8.77 -19.01
C SER A 130 3.07 8.48 -17.61
N HIS A 131 2.20 8.43 -16.61
CA HIS A 131 2.52 8.45 -15.19
C HIS A 131 3.42 9.67 -14.82
N ASP A 132 3.19 10.80 -15.49
CA ASP A 132 3.94 12.04 -15.31
C ASP A 132 2.99 13.23 -15.09
N VAL A 133 3.14 13.89 -13.93
CA VAL A 133 2.33 15.06 -13.53
C VAL A 133 2.39 16.19 -14.57
N LYS A 134 3.55 16.39 -15.23
CA LYS A 134 3.69 17.45 -16.23
C LYS A 134 2.92 17.16 -17.50
N GLU A 135 2.88 15.92 -17.93
CA GLU A 135 2.11 15.51 -19.11
C GLU A 135 0.62 15.45 -18.79
N LEU A 136 0.23 14.89 -17.63
CA LEU A 136 -1.15 14.79 -17.18
C LEU A 136 -1.85 16.16 -17.06
N TYR A 137 -1.11 17.19 -16.67
CA TYR A 137 -1.71 18.52 -16.44
C TYR A 137 -1.12 19.60 -17.35
N LYS A 138 -0.65 19.20 -18.52
CA LYS A 138 -0.14 20.11 -19.56
C LYS A 138 -1.25 21.04 -20.08
N THR A 139 -2.44 20.53 -20.21
CA THR A 139 -3.68 21.27 -20.44
C THR A 139 -4.74 20.72 -19.48
N PRO A 140 -5.85 21.44 -19.23
CA PRO A 140 -6.96 20.91 -18.44
C PRO A 140 -7.50 19.55 -18.92
N GLN A 141 -7.48 19.29 -20.24
CA GLN A 141 -7.97 18.08 -20.87
C GLN A 141 -7.00 16.92 -20.87
N SER A 142 -5.67 17.16 -20.69
CA SER A 142 -4.64 16.15 -20.91
C SER A 142 -4.86 14.89 -20.08
N ALA A 143 -5.26 15.01 -18.80
CA ALA A 143 -5.56 13.86 -17.95
C ALA A 143 -6.74 13.03 -18.51
N PHE A 144 -7.82 13.67 -18.92
CA PHE A 144 -8.97 12.99 -19.51
C PHE A 144 -8.59 12.25 -20.80
N GLU A 145 -7.75 12.85 -21.64
CA GLU A 145 -7.26 12.23 -22.87
C GLU A 145 -6.44 10.96 -22.56
N GLU A 146 -5.53 11.01 -21.57
CA GLU A 146 -4.75 9.84 -21.16
C GLU A 146 -5.64 8.71 -20.61
N PHE A 147 -6.60 9.02 -19.77
CA PHE A 147 -7.52 8.00 -19.25
C PHE A 147 -8.47 7.45 -20.31
N SER A 148 -8.84 8.24 -21.30
CA SER A 148 -9.60 7.78 -22.46
C SER A 148 -8.82 6.75 -23.28
N ILE A 149 -7.52 6.98 -23.50
CA ILE A 149 -6.62 6.00 -24.14
C ILE A 149 -6.55 4.70 -23.32
N CYS A 150 -6.44 4.80 -21.99
CA CYS A 150 -6.43 3.61 -21.13
C CYS A 150 -7.75 2.80 -21.26
N ARG A 151 -8.89 3.47 -21.29
CA ARG A 151 -10.20 2.83 -21.45
C ARG A 151 -10.32 2.08 -22.78
N GLU A 152 -9.91 2.70 -23.88
CA GLU A 152 -9.92 2.04 -25.19
C GLU A 152 -8.97 0.85 -25.24
N THR A 153 -7.75 0.97 -24.70
CA THR A 153 -6.82 -0.17 -24.60
C THR A 153 -7.40 -1.33 -23.80
N TYR A 154 -8.04 -1.06 -22.67
CA TYR A 154 -8.68 -2.10 -21.87
C TYR A 154 -9.85 -2.75 -22.62
N LYS A 155 -10.66 -1.96 -23.29
CA LYS A 155 -11.77 -2.44 -24.13
C LYS A 155 -11.31 -3.30 -25.30
N GLU A 156 -10.22 -2.92 -25.95
CA GLU A 156 -9.61 -3.74 -27.02
C GLU A 156 -9.13 -5.11 -26.50
N ILE A 157 -8.61 -5.17 -25.27
CA ILE A 157 -8.09 -6.40 -24.68
C ILE A 157 -9.19 -7.31 -24.15
N THR A 158 -10.22 -6.75 -23.50
CA THR A 158 -11.21 -7.51 -22.71
C THR A 158 -12.63 -7.48 -23.30
N GLY A 159 -12.93 -6.52 -24.15
CA GLY A 159 -14.29 -6.23 -24.63
C GLY A 159 -15.15 -5.47 -23.60
N LYS A 160 -14.62 -5.11 -22.45
CA LYS A 160 -15.33 -4.41 -21.36
C LYS A 160 -14.81 -2.98 -21.19
N THR A 161 -15.52 -2.19 -20.38
CA THR A 161 -15.14 -0.81 -20.04
C THR A 161 -15.08 -0.62 -18.53
N SER A 162 -14.29 0.36 -18.07
CA SER A 162 -14.28 0.84 -16.70
C SER A 162 -14.14 2.36 -16.67
N ASN A 163 -14.74 2.99 -15.66
CA ASN A 163 -14.60 4.43 -15.40
C ASN A 163 -13.76 4.71 -14.14
N ILE A 164 -13.24 3.66 -13.51
CA ILE A 164 -12.46 3.76 -12.28
C ILE A 164 -11.05 4.21 -12.63
N ILE A 165 -10.59 5.28 -12.01
CA ILE A 165 -9.25 5.83 -12.22
C ILE A 165 -8.57 6.18 -10.89
N ARG A 166 -7.25 6.17 -10.91
CA ARG A 166 -6.40 6.75 -9.87
C ARG A 166 -5.35 7.64 -10.51
N LEU A 167 -5.27 8.86 -10.01
CA LEU A 167 -4.29 9.82 -10.49
C LEU A 167 -2.91 9.48 -9.92
N PRO A 168 -1.84 9.48 -10.72
CA PRO A 168 -0.49 9.34 -10.24
C PRO A 168 -0.17 10.30 -9.08
N TYR A 169 0.37 9.76 -8.00
CA TYR A 169 0.70 10.48 -6.76
C TYR A 169 -0.53 10.99 -5.97
N GLY A 170 -1.74 10.54 -6.32
CA GLY A 170 -3.00 10.94 -5.72
C GLY A 170 -3.63 12.19 -6.35
N SER A 171 -4.92 12.39 -6.05
CA SER A 171 -5.69 13.50 -6.62
C SER A 171 -5.29 14.86 -6.05
N LYS A 172 -4.61 14.92 -4.91
CA LYS A 172 -4.00 16.12 -4.34
C LYS A 172 -2.56 15.84 -3.91
N PRO A 173 -1.67 16.84 -3.90
CA PRO A 173 -1.92 18.26 -4.25
C PRO A 173 -1.75 18.60 -5.75
N TYR A 174 -1.43 17.64 -6.62
CA TYR A 174 -0.93 17.91 -7.95
C TYR A 174 -2.00 18.21 -9.00
N THR A 175 -3.22 17.70 -8.82
CA THR A 175 -4.29 17.86 -9.82
C THR A 175 -4.90 19.27 -9.76
N PRO A 176 -4.87 20.04 -10.84
CA PRO A 176 -5.60 21.31 -10.93
C PRO A 176 -7.11 21.07 -10.86
N GLU A 177 -7.84 22.02 -10.27
CA GLU A 177 -9.29 21.94 -10.10
C GLU A 177 -10.02 21.78 -11.43
N GLU A 178 -9.62 22.52 -12.46
CA GLU A 178 -10.21 22.42 -13.78
C GLU A 178 -10.03 21.02 -14.39
N SER A 179 -8.84 20.43 -14.28
CA SER A 179 -8.60 19.06 -14.73
C SER A 179 -9.44 18.04 -13.95
N TYR A 180 -9.55 18.19 -12.62
CA TYR A 180 -10.39 17.33 -11.80
C TYR A 180 -11.86 17.40 -12.21
N ASN A 181 -12.39 18.61 -12.42
CA ASN A 181 -13.77 18.81 -12.83
C ASN A 181 -14.06 18.15 -14.20
N ILE A 182 -13.14 18.27 -15.16
CA ILE A 182 -13.28 17.59 -16.45
C ILE A 182 -13.36 16.06 -16.30
N LEU A 183 -12.55 15.47 -15.43
CA LEU A 183 -12.62 14.02 -15.17
C LEU A 183 -13.98 13.61 -14.60
N VAL A 184 -14.48 14.33 -13.61
CA VAL A 184 -15.75 14.02 -12.94
C VAL A 184 -16.95 14.29 -13.88
N GLU A 185 -16.95 15.38 -14.64
CA GLU A 185 -17.98 15.71 -15.62
C GLU A 185 -18.09 14.67 -16.74
N ASN A 186 -17.00 13.95 -17.02
CA ASN A 186 -16.96 12.81 -17.94
C ASN A 186 -17.15 11.44 -17.26
N GLU A 187 -17.76 11.44 -16.06
CA GLU A 187 -18.15 10.24 -15.31
C GLU A 187 -16.97 9.35 -14.89
N LEU A 188 -15.75 9.88 -14.83
CA LEU A 188 -14.62 9.15 -14.29
C LEU A 188 -14.65 9.15 -12.76
N LEU A 189 -14.49 7.98 -12.18
CA LEU A 189 -14.53 7.72 -10.73
C LEU A 189 -13.11 7.78 -10.16
N VAL A 190 -12.75 8.93 -9.63
CA VAL A 190 -11.42 9.18 -9.07
C VAL A 190 -11.31 8.54 -7.69
N TRP A 191 -10.38 7.60 -7.50
CA TRP A 191 -10.13 6.90 -6.25
C TRP A 191 -8.74 7.21 -5.70
N ASP A 192 -8.66 7.67 -4.47
CA ASP A 192 -7.43 7.77 -3.70
C ASP A 192 -7.37 6.63 -2.66
N TRP A 193 -6.66 6.81 -1.56
CA TRP A 193 -6.47 5.83 -0.49
C TRP A 193 -6.44 6.51 0.87
N ASN A 194 -6.71 5.75 1.92
CA ASN A 194 -6.57 6.19 3.31
C ASN A 194 -5.58 5.32 4.11
N LEU A 195 -4.98 4.31 3.48
CA LEU A 195 -3.85 3.57 4.01
C LEU A 195 -2.79 3.38 2.92
N ASP A 196 -1.64 4.05 3.06
CA ASP A 196 -0.44 3.80 2.26
C ASP A 196 0.43 2.75 2.98
N THR A 197 0.69 1.64 2.33
CA THR A 197 1.57 0.59 2.88
C THR A 197 3.03 0.96 2.81
N GLU A 198 3.37 2.01 2.06
CA GLU A 198 4.74 2.45 1.75
C GLU A 198 5.60 1.36 1.07
N ASP A 199 4.99 0.39 0.39
CA ASP A 199 5.66 -0.74 -0.23
C ASP A 199 6.70 -0.33 -1.29
N TRP A 200 6.61 0.89 -1.81
CA TRP A 200 7.60 1.44 -2.74
C TRP A 200 8.99 1.67 -2.10
N ARG A 201 9.09 1.72 -0.75
CA ARG A 201 10.34 1.90 0.01
C ARG A 201 10.49 0.98 1.23
N ALA A 202 9.43 0.35 1.67
CA ALA A 202 9.39 -0.41 2.90
C ALA A 202 9.83 -1.87 2.68
N THR A 203 10.31 -2.51 3.73
CA THR A 203 10.48 -3.97 3.77
C THR A 203 9.15 -4.66 4.00
N THR A 204 9.04 -5.95 3.68
CA THR A 204 7.85 -6.77 3.96
C THR A 204 7.33 -6.61 5.39
N ASP A 205 8.24 -6.63 6.39
CA ASP A 205 7.88 -6.45 7.80
C ASP A 205 7.29 -5.07 8.10
N ASN A 206 7.84 -4.03 7.49
CA ASN A 206 7.34 -2.66 7.66
C ASN A 206 5.98 -2.47 6.98
N ILE A 207 5.76 -3.08 5.82
CA ILE A 207 4.46 -3.10 5.13
C ILE A 207 3.39 -3.70 6.06
N LEU A 208 3.65 -4.88 6.64
CA LEU A 208 2.72 -5.51 7.58
C LEU A 208 2.49 -4.64 8.84
N SER A 209 3.56 -4.01 9.35
CA SER A 209 3.45 -3.10 10.49
C SER A 209 2.60 -1.87 10.18
N ASN A 210 2.75 -1.28 8.99
CA ASN A 210 1.93 -0.14 8.55
C ASN A 210 0.45 -0.51 8.50
N VAL A 211 0.10 -1.67 7.93
CA VAL A 211 -1.29 -2.15 7.92
C VAL A 211 -1.80 -2.40 9.35
N LEU A 212 -0.98 -2.97 10.23
CA LEU A 212 -1.33 -3.19 11.63
C LEU A 212 -1.54 -1.90 12.42
N LEU A 213 -0.76 -0.85 12.15
CA LEU A 213 -0.81 0.38 12.94
C LEU A 213 -1.85 1.37 12.43
N TYR A 214 -1.95 1.55 11.11
CA TYR A 214 -2.74 2.61 10.49
C TYR A 214 -4.10 2.15 9.95
N GLY A 215 -4.28 0.87 9.67
CA GLY A 215 -5.57 0.31 9.21
C GLY A 215 -6.58 0.06 10.33
N LYS A 216 -6.59 0.90 11.41
CA LYS A 216 -7.48 0.74 12.55
C LYS A 216 -8.70 1.66 12.41
N ASP A 217 -9.85 1.16 12.88
CA ASP A 217 -11.05 1.95 13.18
C ASP A 217 -11.61 2.75 11.98
N VAL A 218 -11.37 2.27 10.76
CA VAL A 218 -11.88 2.84 9.51
C VAL A 218 -12.91 1.88 8.93
N ASP A 219 -14.13 2.34 8.67
CA ASP A 219 -15.19 1.47 8.13
C ASP A 219 -14.99 1.14 6.65
N ASN A 220 -14.45 2.09 5.88
CA ASN A 220 -14.10 1.90 4.48
C ASN A 220 -12.58 2.15 4.30
N LEU A 221 -11.83 1.07 4.21
CA LEU A 221 -10.37 1.12 4.09
C LEU A 221 -9.96 0.94 2.62
N VAL A 222 -9.28 1.92 2.07
CA VAL A 222 -8.65 1.83 0.74
C VAL A 222 -7.15 1.72 0.92
N VAL A 223 -6.61 0.52 0.66
CA VAL A 223 -5.19 0.19 0.87
C VAL A 223 -4.43 0.39 -0.43
N LEU A 224 -3.43 1.29 -0.42
CA LEU A 224 -2.52 1.50 -1.54
C LEU A 224 -1.34 0.54 -1.47
N MET A 225 -1.11 -0.16 -2.56
CA MET A 225 0.08 -0.97 -2.85
C MET A 225 0.48 -0.83 -4.32
N HIS A 226 1.68 -1.33 -4.64
CA HIS A 226 2.20 -1.38 -6.01
C HIS A 226 2.66 -2.81 -6.35
N GLU A 227 2.85 -3.12 -7.62
CA GLU A 227 3.37 -4.43 -8.04
C GLU A 227 4.89 -4.52 -7.80
N LYS A 228 5.28 -4.89 -6.58
CA LYS A 228 6.67 -5.05 -6.10
C LYS A 228 6.89 -6.43 -5.49
N GLU A 229 8.15 -6.87 -5.40
CA GLU A 229 8.52 -8.14 -4.79
C GLU A 229 8.09 -8.19 -3.30
N GLN A 230 8.39 -7.15 -2.54
CA GLN A 230 8.01 -7.06 -1.12
C GLN A 230 6.50 -7.00 -0.91
N THR A 231 5.74 -6.53 -1.90
CA THR A 231 4.27 -6.55 -1.89
C THR A 231 3.76 -7.97 -2.06
N VAL A 232 4.33 -8.74 -2.99
CA VAL A 232 4.02 -10.18 -3.15
C VAL A 232 4.25 -10.91 -1.84
N ASP A 233 5.40 -10.69 -1.19
CA ASP A 233 5.78 -11.32 0.08
C ASP A 233 4.86 -10.92 1.25
N ALA A 234 4.29 -9.71 1.22
CA ALA A 234 3.44 -9.20 2.30
C ALA A 234 1.95 -9.51 2.11
N LEU A 235 1.48 -9.73 0.88
CA LEU A 235 0.06 -9.70 0.53
C LEU A 235 -0.79 -10.71 1.32
N ASP A 236 -0.32 -11.94 1.48
CA ASP A 236 -1.02 -12.96 2.28
C ASP A 236 -1.18 -12.51 3.74
N GLY A 237 -0.13 -11.93 4.33
CA GLY A 237 -0.17 -11.37 5.68
C GLY A 237 -1.14 -10.18 5.80
N ILE A 238 -1.17 -9.29 4.81
CA ILE A 238 -2.11 -8.16 4.75
C ILE A 238 -3.55 -8.67 4.74
N ILE A 239 -3.86 -9.62 3.87
CA ILE A 239 -5.20 -10.20 3.76
C ILE A 239 -5.64 -10.83 5.09
N LYS A 240 -4.76 -11.57 5.76
CA LYS A 240 -5.03 -12.16 7.08
C LYS A 240 -5.33 -11.10 8.13
N ILE A 241 -4.50 -10.05 8.22
CA ILE A 241 -4.71 -8.93 9.15
C ILE A 241 -6.08 -8.27 8.93
N LEU A 242 -6.45 -8.01 7.68
CA LEU A 242 -7.73 -7.37 7.36
C LEU A 242 -8.92 -8.26 7.72
N LYS A 243 -8.86 -9.57 7.38
CA LYS A 243 -9.90 -10.54 7.74
C LYS A 243 -10.10 -10.65 9.26
N GLU A 244 -9.01 -10.69 10.03
CA GLU A 244 -9.06 -10.76 11.49
C GLU A 244 -9.65 -9.51 12.14
N ARG A 245 -9.50 -8.35 11.48
CA ARG A 245 -10.13 -7.10 11.89
C ARG A 245 -11.60 -7.00 11.49
N GLY A 246 -12.14 -8.04 10.88
CA GLY A 246 -13.54 -8.10 10.47
C GLY A 246 -13.85 -7.37 9.17
N TYR A 247 -12.83 -7.07 8.35
CA TYR A 247 -13.05 -6.48 7.04
C TYR A 247 -13.55 -7.52 6.03
N SER A 248 -14.60 -7.15 5.28
CA SER A 248 -14.93 -7.78 4.01
C SER A 248 -14.03 -7.17 2.94
N ILE A 249 -13.18 -8.00 2.29
CA ILE A 249 -12.29 -7.52 1.24
C ILE A 249 -13.01 -7.63 -0.09
N LEU A 250 -13.25 -6.49 -0.74
CA LEU A 250 -14.03 -6.38 -1.97
C LEU A 250 -13.26 -5.61 -3.05
N PRO A 251 -13.51 -5.88 -4.34
CA PRO A 251 -13.02 -5.02 -5.41
C PRO A 251 -13.85 -3.72 -5.47
N ILE A 252 -13.24 -2.65 -5.95
CA ILE A 252 -13.98 -1.43 -6.30
C ILE A 252 -14.80 -1.72 -7.56
N THR A 253 -16.08 -1.38 -7.50
CA THR A 253 -17.03 -1.52 -8.62
C THR A 253 -17.55 -0.15 -9.06
N GLN A 254 -18.08 -0.06 -10.27
CA GLN A 254 -18.50 1.22 -10.88
C GLN A 254 -19.76 1.82 -10.25
N ASP A 255 -20.48 1.07 -9.44
CA ASP A 255 -21.66 1.52 -8.68
C ASP A 255 -21.30 2.14 -7.32
N LYS A 256 -20.02 2.11 -6.93
CA LYS A 256 -19.54 2.69 -5.67
C LYS A 256 -19.28 4.18 -5.81
N GLU A 257 -19.64 4.92 -4.79
CA GLU A 257 -19.22 6.30 -4.65
C GLU A 257 -17.70 6.39 -4.53
N ALA A 258 -17.08 7.21 -5.37
CA ALA A 258 -15.63 7.36 -5.40
C ALA A 258 -15.13 8.08 -4.14
N MET A 259 -14.10 7.51 -3.53
CA MET A 259 -13.45 8.03 -2.32
C MET A 259 -12.13 8.69 -2.70
N ASN A 260 -11.99 9.98 -2.44
CA ASN A 260 -10.81 10.73 -2.84
C ASN A 260 -10.56 11.98 -1.99
N PHE A 261 -9.37 12.57 -2.13
CA PHE A 261 -8.96 13.75 -1.36
C PHE A 261 -9.73 15.04 -1.72
N TRP A 262 -10.36 15.11 -2.89
CA TRP A 262 -11.21 16.24 -3.28
C TRP A 262 -12.54 16.21 -2.54
N ASN A 263 -13.18 15.04 -2.48
CA ASN A 263 -14.46 14.86 -1.79
C ASN A 263 -14.30 14.82 -0.27
N LYS A 264 -13.08 14.65 0.25
CA LYS A 264 -12.78 14.55 1.69
C LYS A 264 -13.59 13.44 2.39
N ASN A 265 -13.78 12.32 1.71
CA ASN A 265 -14.57 11.18 2.18
C ASN A 265 -13.74 9.90 2.40
N LEU A 266 -12.43 10.09 2.62
CA LEU A 266 -11.46 9.03 2.95
C LEU A 266 -11.19 8.98 4.45
#